data_b6e566166e5bd063da904ad8e409f5b9
#
_entry.id   b6e566166e5bd063da904ad8e409f5b9
#
_cell.length_a   1.000
_cell.length_b   1.000
_cell.length_c   1.000
_cell.angle_alpha   90.00
_cell.angle_beta   90.00
_cell.angle_gamma   90.00
#
_symmetry.space_group_name_H-M   'P 1'
#
loop_
_entity.id
_entity.type
_entity.pdbx_description
1 polymer ?
#
loop_
_entity_poly.entity_id
_entity_poly.type
_entity_poly.pdbx_seq_one_letter_code
_entity_poly.pdbx_strand_id
1 'polypeptide(L)'
;MWIVGGWLELLVWQQLLALVVLYATSAAALHLLTFHGPAGEWVRSFRGVVAPFFVSMALVFGLLLGFVAGGVWQRNAEAVRVVRGEGDALFQINHLSPDNDPGTATLRNLIRAYAQSVLTDEWPLMLHGGRSDRSEAALDNLIKGVAAAPVFGSGGVAVQRARLDLALKLHTLRETRIELAADRTDEVRWATLLILGLLTQLAIASVHLETPRPQIAALTIFSMTAIIGLGLVAIEERPFSPPLDVKPSPIGDVVREVPPG
;
A
#
# COMPACT_ATOMS: atom_id res chain seq x y z
N MET A 1 -8.76 12.85 13.60
CA MET A 1 -9.11 11.58 12.98
C MET A 1 -9.75 11.78 11.62
N TRP A 2 -10.92 12.35 11.45
CA TRP A 2 -11.59 12.57 10.14
C TRP A 2 -10.74 13.32 9.09
N ILE A 3 -9.87 14.24 9.50
CA ILE A 3 -9.02 15.04 8.59
C ILE A 3 -7.94 14.16 7.94
N VAL A 4 -7.30 13.27 8.70
CA VAL A 4 -6.21 12.41 8.21
C VAL A 4 -6.77 11.33 7.29
N GLY A 5 -7.91 10.70 7.66
CA GLY A 5 -8.59 9.73 6.80
C GLY A 5 -9.01 10.35 5.47
N GLY A 6 -9.64 11.54 5.51
CA GLY A 6 -10.00 12.27 4.30
C GLY A 6 -8.81 12.65 3.43
N TRP A 7 -7.67 13.01 4.04
CA TRP A 7 -6.44 13.30 3.29
C TRP A 7 -5.89 12.06 2.55
N LEU A 8 -5.92 10.89 3.18
CA LEU A 8 -5.47 9.64 2.56
C LEU A 8 -6.38 9.17 1.41
N GLU A 9 -7.60 9.68 1.31
CA GLU A 9 -8.52 9.39 0.19
C GLU A 9 -8.34 10.30 -1.02
N LEU A 10 -7.59 11.39 -0.85
CA LEU A 10 -7.31 12.34 -1.92
C LEU A 10 -6.45 11.72 -3.03
N LEU A 11 -6.46 12.35 -4.21
CA LEU A 11 -5.53 12.03 -5.29
C LEU A 11 -4.09 12.31 -4.85
N VAL A 12 -3.13 11.54 -5.34
CA VAL A 12 -1.71 11.63 -4.96
C VAL A 12 -1.17 13.07 -5.01
N TRP A 13 -1.46 13.81 -6.07
CA TRP A 13 -1.02 15.21 -6.18
C TRP A 13 -1.67 16.13 -5.13
N GLN A 14 -2.91 15.84 -4.71
CA GLN A 14 -3.59 16.57 -3.65
C GLN A 14 -3.01 16.25 -2.28
N GLN A 15 -2.63 15.00 -2.04
CA GLN A 15 -1.93 14.59 -0.82
C GLN A 15 -0.59 15.31 -0.68
N LEU A 16 0.20 15.34 -1.77
CA LEU A 16 1.47 16.08 -1.80
C LEU A 16 1.27 17.58 -1.60
N LEU A 17 0.28 18.17 -2.27
CA LEU A 17 -0.05 19.59 -2.10
C LEU A 17 -0.43 19.90 -0.66
N ALA A 18 -1.23 19.07 -0.01
CA ALA A 18 -1.61 19.25 1.39
C ALA A 18 -0.38 19.21 2.32
N LEU A 19 0.57 18.30 2.10
CA LEU A 19 1.83 18.27 2.83
C LEU A 19 2.66 19.53 2.60
N VAL A 20 2.77 19.99 1.34
CA VAL A 20 3.48 21.24 1.00
C VAL A 20 2.83 22.43 1.72
N VAL A 21 1.51 22.55 1.65
CA VAL A 21 0.77 23.64 2.33
C VAL A 21 0.98 23.56 3.84
N LEU A 22 0.86 22.39 4.44
CA LEU A 22 1.02 22.19 5.90
C LEU A 22 2.42 22.62 6.36
N TYR A 23 3.48 22.08 5.75
CA TYR A 23 4.85 22.34 6.17
C TYR A 23 5.34 23.75 5.80
N ALA A 24 4.94 24.29 4.65
CA ALA A 24 5.31 25.64 4.23
C ALA A 24 4.60 26.72 5.10
N THR A 25 3.30 26.53 5.37
CA THR A 25 2.55 27.48 6.21
C THR A 25 3.04 27.43 7.67
N SER A 26 3.34 26.24 8.21
CA SER A 26 3.92 26.06 9.53
C SER A 26 5.30 26.73 9.63
N ALA A 27 6.19 26.51 8.66
CA ALA A 27 7.52 27.13 8.62
C ALA A 27 7.42 28.66 8.53
N ALA A 28 6.54 29.19 7.66
CA ALA A 28 6.30 30.61 7.53
C ALA A 28 5.72 31.22 8.83
N ALA A 29 4.75 30.54 9.45
CA ALA A 29 4.16 30.98 10.70
C ALA A 29 5.20 31.05 11.83
N LEU A 30 6.05 30.01 11.98
CA LEU A 30 7.13 29.98 12.97
C LEU A 30 8.13 31.12 12.74
N HIS A 31 8.50 31.39 11.49
CA HIS A 31 9.40 32.47 11.14
C HIS A 31 8.79 33.86 11.45
N LEU A 32 7.54 34.08 11.02
CA LEU A 32 6.84 35.34 11.25
C LEU A 32 6.61 35.60 12.75
N LEU A 33 6.24 34.58 13.52
CA LEU A 33 6.06 34.68 14.97
C LEU A 33 7.39 35.04 15.68
N THR A 34 8.51 34.52 15.20
CA THR A 34 9.81 34.77 15.79
C THR A 34 10.34 36.19 15.50
N PHE A 35 10.18 36.67 14.27
CA PHE A 35 10.89 37.89 13.82
C PHE A 35 9.97 39.08 13.51
N HIS A 36 8.70 38.86 13.19
CA HIS A 36 7.80 39.92 12.71
C HIS A 36 6.53 40.12 13.57
N GLY A 37 6.22 39.22 14.51
CA GLY A 37 4.99 39.25 15.29
C GLY A 37 5.14 40.02 16.61
N PRO A 38 4.03 40.49 17.22
CA PRO A 38 4.03 41.13 18.55
C PRO A 38 4.51 40.17 19.64
N ALA A 39 4.43 38.86 19.42
CA ALA A 39 4.94 37.83 20.32
C ALA A 39 6.44 37.56 20.17
N GLY A 40 7.13 38.22 19.21
CA GLY A 40 8.54 37.93 18.88
C GLY A 40 9.50 38.09 20.05
N GLU A 41 9.27 39.09 20.91
CA GLU A 41 10.08 39.29 22.14
C GLU A 41 9.87 38.14 23.13
N TRP A 42 8.63 37.72 23.33
CA TRP A 42 8.29 36.59 24.19
C TRP A 42 8.85 35.28 23.67
N VAL A 43 8.73 35.00 22.34
CA VAL A 43 9.31 33.81 21.70
C VAL A 43 10.84 33.82 21.85
N ARG A 44 11.50 34.94 21.62
CA ARG A 44 12.95 35.08 21.79
C ARG A 44 13.42 35.00 23.25
N SER A 45 12.54 35.15 24.26
CA SER A 45 12.89 34.94 25.67
C SER A 45 13.27 33.46 25.95
N PHE A 46 12.84 32.51 25.14
CA PHE A 46 13.25 31.08 25.20
C PHE A 46 14.66 30.83 24.63
N ARG A 47 15.48 31.83 24.50
CA ARG A 47 16.91 31.68 24.10
C ARG A 47 17.62 30.71 25.02
N GLY A 48 18.55 29.94 24.44
CA GLY A 48 19.36 28.96 25.17
C GLY A 48 18.97 27.50 24.89
N VAL A 49 17.95 27.28 24.06
CA VAL A 49 17.72 25.93 23.53
C VAL A 49 18.87 25.55 22.60
N VAL A 50 19.56 24.47 22.95
CA VAL A 50 20.74 24.00 22.24
C VAL A 50 20.41 22.99 21.16
N ALA A 51 21.29 22.87 20.16
CA ALA A 51 21.11 21.95 19.05
C ALA A 51 20.74 20.50 19.42
N PRO A 52 21.24 19.87 20.49
CA PRO A 52 20.84 18.53 20.92
C PRO A 52 19.33 18.36 21.13
N PHE A 53 18.60 19.42 21.45
CA PHE A 53 17.15 19.36 21.66
C PHE A 53 16.40 18.98 20.36
N PHE A 54 16.71 19.63 19.24
CA PHE A 54 16.03 19.32 18.00
C PHE A 54 16.45 17.94 17.44
N VAL A 55 17.70 17.50 17.70
CA VAL A 55 18.19 16.18 17.26
C VAL A 55 17.33 15.07 17.86
N SER A 56 16.94 15.17 19.11
CA SER A 56 16.07 14.19 19.76
C SER A 56 14.70 14.10 19.08
N MET A 57 14.09 15.24 18.73
CA MET A 57 12.80 15.27 18.03
C MET A 57 12.91 14.73 16.60
N ALA A 58 13.96 15.14 15.87
CA ALA A 58 14.21 14.66 14.51
C ALA A 58 14.49 13.14 14.48
N LEU A 59 15.19 12.61 15.49
CA LEU A 59 15.45 11.18 15.61
C LEU A 59 14.14 10.39 15.81
N VAL A 60 13.27 10.83 16.72
CA VAL A 60 11.96 10.18 16.97
C VAL A 60 11.08 10.24 15.73
N PHE A 61 11.02 11.40 15.06
CA PHE A 61 10.29 11.54 13.80
C PHE A 61 10.82 10.60 12.71
N GLY A 62 12.14 10.60 12.49
CA GLY A 62 12.76 9.75 11.48
C GLY A 62 12.60 8.25 11.76
N LEU A 63 12.71 7.84 13.04
CA LEU A 63 12.52 6.46 13.46
C LEU A 63 11.07 6.01 13.23
N LEU A 64 10.09 6.80 13.64
CA LEU A 64 8.68 6.47 13.44
C LEU A 64 8.32 6.45 11.94
N LEU A 65 8.82 7.41 11.16
CA LEU A 65 8.65 7.42 9.70
C LEU A 65 9.23 6.14 9.08
N GLY A 66 10.42 5.72 9.51
CA GLY A 66 11.05 4.48 9.07
C GLY A 66 10.22 3.24 9.39
N PHE A 67 9.60 3.15 10.58
CA PHE A 67 8.72 2.05 10.94
C PHE A 67 7.44 2.02 10.10
N VAL A 68 6.82 3.17 9.87
CA VAL A 68 5.62 3.24 9.03
C VAL A 68 5.96 2.91 7.58
N ALA A 69 7.03 3.47 7.04
CA ALA A 69 7.52 3.15 5.70
C ALA A 69 7.82 1.65 5.53
N GLY A 70 8.50 1.03 6.50
CA GLY A 70 8.76 -0.41 6.50
C GLY A 70 7.49 -1.25 6.45
N GLY A 71 6.46 -0.89 7.22
CA GLY A 71 5.15 -1.56 7.17
C GLY A 71 4.46 -1.42 5.81
N VAL A 72 4.49 -0.23 5.20
CA VAL A 72 3.93 0.02 3.86
C VAL A 72 4.67 -0.81 2.80
N TRP A 73 6.00 -0.81 2.82
CA TRP A 73 6.80 -1.59 1.85
C TRP A 73 6.61 -3.10 2.01
N GLN A 74 6.44 -3.57 3.24
CA GLN A 74 6.14 -4.98 3.48
C GLN A 74 4.78 -5.37 2.89
N ARG A 75 3.73 -4.53 3.05
CA ARG A 75 2.42 -4.75 2.41
C ARG A 75 2.51 -4.78 0.89
N ASN A 76 3.25 -3.85 0.28
CA ASN A 76 3.47 -3.83 -1.16
C ASN A 76 4.18 -5.10 -1.66
N ALA A 77 5.23 -5.52 -0.96
CA ALA A 77 5.94 -6.76 -1.29
C ALA A 77 5.04 -8.00 -1.15
N GLU A 78 4.18 -8.04 -0.13
CA GLU A 78 3.20 -9.11 0.05
C GLU A 78 2.15 -9.10 -1.08
N ALA A 79 1.63 -7.94 -1.46
CA ALA A 79 0.68 -7.80 -2.55
C ALA A 79 1.24 -8.35 -3.88
N VAL A 80 2.50 -8.05 -4.18
CA VAL A 80 3.19 -8.62 -5.36
C VAL A 80 3.29 -10.14 -5.26
N ARG A 81 3.67 -10.69 -4.09
CA ARG A 81 3.78 -12.15 -3.88
C ARG A 81 2.44 -12.85 -4.04
N VAL A 82 1.39 -12.27 -3.49
CA VAL A 82 0.04 -12.85 -3.54
C VAL A 82 -0.48 -12.90 -4.97
N VAL A 83 -0.38 -11.80 -5.72
CA VAL A 83 -0.84 -11.75 -7.12
C VAL A 83 -0.06 -12.73 -8.02
N ARG A 84 1.26 -12.84 -7.82
CA ARG A 84 2.08 -13.86 -8.52
C ARG A 84 1.65 -15.27 -8.12
N GLY A 85 1.46 -15.51 -6.83
CA GLY A 85 1.02 -16.81 -6.32
C GLY A 85 -0.33 -17.25 -6.87
N GLU A 86 -1.29 -16.33 -7.08
CA GLU A 86 -2.57 -16.62 -7.74
C GLU A 86 -2.37 -17.07 -9.19
N GLY A 87 -1.58 -16.31 -9.98
CA GLY A 87 -1.24 -16.69 -11.35
C GLY A 87 -0.56 -18.06 -11.41
N ASP A 88 0.47 -18.27 -10.58
CA ASP A 88 1.21 -19.53 -10.50
C ASP A 88 0.31 -20.72 -10.10
N ALA A 89 -0.62 -20.54 -9.15
CA ALA A 89 -1.54 -21.60 -8.77
C ALA A 89 -2.48 -22.00 -9.91
N LEU A 90 -2.99 -21.03 -10.67
CA LEU A 90 -3.83 -21.28 -11.84
C LEU A 90 -3.06 -22.03 -12.95
N PHE A 91 -1.83 -21.62 -13.25
CA PHE A 91 -0.97 -22.31 -14.20
C PHE A 91 -0.65 -23.74 -13.75
N GLN A 92 -0.35 -23.94 -12.47
CA GLN A 92 -0.06 -25.28 -11.93
C GLN A 92 -1.29 -26.20 -12.01
N ILE A 93 -2.51 -25.70 -11.72
CA ILE A 93 -3.73 -26.47 -11.89
C ILE A 93 -3.90 -26.90 -13.35
N ASN A 94 -3.66 -25.98 -14.30
CA ASN A 94 -3.71 -26.31 -15.73
C ASN A 94 -2.63 -27.34 -16.13
N HIS A 95 -1.39 -27.16 -15.65
CA HIS A 95 -0.27 -28.07 -15.96
C HIS A 95 -0.47 -29.49 -15.42
N LEU A 96 -1.10 -29.62 -14.27
CA LEU A 96 -1.45 -30.92 -13.69
C LEU A 96 -2.65 -31.59 -14.38
N SER A 97 -3.25 -30.94 -15.39
CA SER A 97 -4.43 -31.43 -16.11
C SER A 97 -4.01 -31.92 -17.52
N PRO A 98 -3.94 -33.25 -17.76
CA PRO A 98 -3.47 -33.80 -19.02
C PRO A 98 -4.44 -33.44 -20.16
N ASP A 99 -3.90 -33.15 -21.36
CA ASP A 99 -4.69 -32.78 -22.53
C ASP A 99 -5.70 -33.83 -22.99
N ASN A 100 -5.40 -35.11 -22.72
CA ASN A 100 -6.24 -36.23 -23.12
C ASN A 100 -7.36 -36.58 -22.12
N ASP A 101 -7.51 -35.80 -21.02
CA ASP A 101 -8.58 -36.01 -20.04
C ASP A 101 -9.82 -35.23 -20.48
N PRO A 102 -11.01 -35.87 -20.58
CA PRO A 102 -12.26 -35.20 -20.98
C PRO A 102 -12.67 -34.03 -20.06
N GLY A 103 -12.20 -34.02 -18.80
CA GLY A 103 -12.47 -32.96 -17.86
C GLY A 103 -11.58 -31.72 -18.02
N THR A 104 -10.46 -31.84 -18.72
CA THR A 104 -9.46 -30.75 -18.83
C THR A 104 -10.00 -29.53 -19.55
N ALA A 105 -10.79 -29.73 -20.62
CA ALA A 105 -11.44 -28.63 -21.32
C ALA A 105 -12.36 -27.80 -20.40
N THR A 106 -13.19 -28.49 -19.63
CA THR A 106 -14.07 -27.84 -18.65
C THR A 106 -13.26 -27.10 -17.59
N LEU A 107 -12.19 -27.70 -17.06
CA LEU A 107 -11.34 -27.09 -16.05
C LEU A 107 -10.62 -25.85 -16.58
N ARG A 108 -10.10 -25.86 -17.81
CA ARG A 108 -9.50 -24.70 -18.48
C ARG A 108 -10.51 -23.55 -18.60
N ASN A 109 -11.75 -23.84 -18.95
CA ASN A 109 -12.80 -22.83 -19.01
C ASN A 109 -13.09 -22.22 -17.65
N LEU A 110 -13.09 -23.01 -16.56
CA LEU A 110 -13.27 -22.52 -15.19
C LEU A 110 -12.07 -21.65 -14.74
N ILE A 111 -10.84 -22.06 -15.04
CA ILE A 111 -9.63 -21.28 -14.76
C ILE A 111 -9.70 -19.92 -15.46
N ARG A 112 -10.05 -19.90 -16.75
CA ARG A 112 -10.16 -18.66 -17.53
C ARG A 112 -11.31 -17.77 -17.02
N ALA A 113 -12.45 -18.36 -16.70
CA ALA A 113 -13.61 -17.63 -16.16
C ALA A 113 -13.28 -16.94 -14.84
N TYR A 114 -12.55 -17.62 -13.92
CA TYR A 114 -12.08 -17.02 -12.71
C TYR A 114 -11.09 -15.88 -12.99
N ALA A 115 -10.02 -16.14 -13.73
CA ALA A 115 -9.00 -15.14 -14.05
C ALA A 115 -9.61 -13.90 -14.73
N GLN A 116 -10.55 -14.10 -15.66
CA GLN A 116 -11.25 -13.02 -16.33
C GLN A 116 -12.13 -12.21 -15.38
N SER A 117 -12.89 -12.87 -14.49
CA SER A 117 -13.72 -12.18 -13.49
C SER A 117 -12.89 -11.34 -12.53
N VAL A 118 -11.70 -11.82 -12.14
CA VAL A 118 -10.77 -11.04 -11.32
C VAL A 118 -10.34 -9.77 -12.04
N LEU A 119 -9.98 -9.86 -13.33
CA LEU A 119 -9.49 -8.72 -14.11
C LEU A 119 -10.59 -7.68 -14.39
N THR A 120 -11.81 -8.15 -14.73
CA THR A 120 -12.89 -7.27 -15.20
C THR A 120 -13.76 -6.73 -14.07
N ASP A 121 -14.01 -7.54 -13.04
CA ASP A 121 -14.97 -7.22 -12.00
C ASP A 121 -14.29 -6.90 -10.65
N GLU A 122 -13.37 -7.74 -10.18
CA GLU A 122 -12.81 -7.59 -8.83
C GLU A 122 -11.70 -6.54 -8.77
N TRP A 123 -10.80 -6.50 -9.77
CA TRP A 123 -9.67 -5.56 -9.77
C TRP A 123 -10.11 -4.09 -9.68
N PRO A 124 -11.12 -3.62 -10.43
CA PRO A 124 -11.62 -2.25 -10.29
C PRO A 124 -12.26 -1.97 -8.92
N LEU A 125 -12.95 -2.96 -8.31
CA LEU A 125 -13.58 -2.81 -7.00
C LEU A 125 -12.54 -2.69 -5.88
N MET A 126 -11.41 -3.39 -6.00
CA MET A 126 -10.33 -3.37 -5.02
C MET A 126 -9.70 -1.98 -4.85
N LEU A 127 -9.75 -1.11 -5.86
CA LEU A 127 -9.31 0.30 -5.76
C LEU A 127 -10.03 1.04 -4.62
N HIS A 128 -11.25 0.59 -4.28
CA HIS A 128 -12.10 1.15 -3.23
C HIS A 128 -12.28 0.20 -2.04
N GLY A 129 -11.44 -0.84 -1.93
CA GLY A 129 -11.53 -1.85 -0.86
C GLY A 129 -12.74 -2.79 -1.01
N GLY A 130 -13.34 -2.87 -2.21
CA GLY A 130 -14.46 -3.75 -2.51
C GLY A 130 -14.02 -5.15 -2.95
N ARG A 131 -14.97 -6.09 -2.97
CA ARG A 131 -14.83 -7.47 -3.46
C ARG A 131 -15.93 -7.77 -4.48
N SER A 132 -15.72 -8.78 -5.33
CA SER A 132 -16.68 -9.18 -6.36
C SER A 132 -17.31 -10.53 -6.03
N ASP A 133 -18.64 -10.56 -5.85
CA ASP A 133 -19.39 -11.81 -5.68
C ASP A 133 -19.28 -12.71 -6.92
N ARG A 134 -19.12 -12.11 -8.11
CA ARG A 134 -18.94 -12.85 -9.35
C ARG A 134 -17.60 -13.59 -9.38
N SER A 135 -16.53 -12.95 -8.92
CA SER A 135 -15.21 -13.58 -8.82
C SER A 135 -15.21 -14.67 -7.74
N GLU A 136 -15.93 -14.46 -6.64
CA GLU A 136 -16.14 -15.46 -5.60
C GLU A 136 -16.86 -16.70 -6.16
N ALA A 137 -17.97 -16.50 -6.84
CA ALA A 137 -18.73 -17.59 -7.46
C ALA A 137 -17.89 -18.33 -8.54
N ALA A 138 -17.06 -17.60 -9.30
CA ALA A 138 -16.18 -18.22 -10.29
C ALA A 138 -15.11 -19.08 -9.63
N LEU A 139 -14.53 -18.64 -8.50
CA LEU A 139 -13.57 -19.42 -7.72
C LEU A 139 -14.24 -20.67 -7.12
N ASP A 140 -15.42 -20.53 -6.55
CA ASP A 140 -16.20 -21.67 -6.02
C ASP A 140 -16.47 -22.73 -7.10
N ASN A 141 -16.83 -22.28 -8.31
CA ASN A 141 -17.04 -23.18 -9.44
C ASN A 141 -15.74 -23.88 -9.85
N LEU A 142 -14.60 -23.17 -9.82
CA LEU A 142 -13.29 -23.76 -10.08
C LEU A 142 -12.96 -24.83 -9.03
N ILE A 143 -13.12 -24.54 -7.75
CA ILE A 143 -12.85 -25.49 -6.66
C ILE A 143 -13.74 -26.73 -6.79
N LYS A 144 -15.04 -26.54 -7.06
CA LYS A 144 -15.99 -27.64 -7.30
C LYS A 144 -15.62 -28.45 -8.54
N GLY A 145 -15.20 -27.77 -9.61
CA GLY A 145 -14.73 -28.42 -10.83
C GLY A 145 -13.48 -29.27 -10.62
N VAL A 146 -12.52 -28.73 -9.85
CA VAL A 146 -11.33 -29.50 -9.44
C VAL A 146 -11.68 -30.69 -8.58
N ALA A 147 -12.59 -30.53 -7.58
CA ALA A 147 -13.01 -31.60 -6.69
C ALA A 147 -13.79 -32.72 -7.42
N ALA A 148 -14.59 -32.37 -8.41
CA ALA A 148 -15.39 -33.32 -9.20
C ALA A 148 -14.60 -33.99 -10.33
N ALA A 149 -13.39 -33.49 -10.67
CA ALA A 149 -12.59 -34.03 -11.75
C ALA A 149 -12.23 -35.52 -11.49
N PRO A 150 -12.44 -36.40 -12.50
CA PRO A 150 -12.18 -37.82 -12.32
C PRO A 150 -10.69 -38.08 -12.02
N VAL A 151 -10.44 -39.11 -11.21
CA VAL A 151 -9.09 -39.56 -10.87
C VAL A 151 -8.57 -40.47 -11.99
N PHE A 152 -8.18 -39.90 -13.12
CA PHE A 152 -7.64 -40.65 -14.25
C PHE A 152 -6.15 -40.39 -14.45
N GLY A 153 -5.44 -41.35 -15.04
CA GLY A 153 -4.06 -41.23 -15.50
C GLY A 153 -3.00 -41.71 -14.53
N SER A 154 -1.75 -41.59 -14.94
CA SER A 154 -0.57 -42.10 -14.23
C SER A 154 -0.27 -41.47 -12.89
N GLY A 155 -0.89 -40.33 -12.57
CA GLY A 155 -0.74 -39.62 -11.29
C GLY A 155 -1.83 -39.95 -10.26
N GLY A 156 -2.97 -40.46 -10.69
CA GLY A 156 -4.05 -40.91 -9.80
C GLY A 156 -4.45 -39.93 -8.69
N VAL A 157 -4.65 -40.44 -7.49
CA VAL A 157 -5.08 -39.68 -6.29
C VAL A 157 -4.09 -38.57 -5.91
N ALA A 158 -2.80 -38.74 -6.14
CA ALA A 158 -1.78 -37.77 -5.78
C ALA A 158 -1.92 -36.46 -6.60
N VAL A 159 -2.14 -36.57 -7.90
CA VAL A 159 -2.35 -35.37 -8.77
C VAL A 159 -3.67 -34.69 -8.42
N GLN A 160 -4.73 -35.46 -8.19
CA GLN A 160 -6.01 -34.89 -7.77
C GLN A 160 -5.90 -34.12 -6.45
N ARG A 161 -5.19 -34.68 -5.47
CA ARG A 161 -4.92 -34.01 -4.21
C ARG A 161 -4.11 -32.73 -4.42
N ALA A 162 -3.05 -32.78 -5.24
CA ALA A 162 -2.24 -31.60 -5.55
C ALA A 162 -3.07 -30.47 -6.21
N ARG A 163 -3.98 -30.80 -7.16
CA ARG A 163 -4.87 -29.81 -7.76
C ARG A 163 -5.81 -29.20 -6.73
N LEU A 164 -6.37 -30.00 -5.82
CA LEU A 164 -7.27 -29.51 -4.76
C LEU A 164 -6.52 -28.61 -3.78
N ASP A 165 -5.31 -28.98 -3.37
CA ASP A 165 -4.46 -28.16 -2.50
C ASP A 165 -4.14 -26.82 -3.17
N LEU A 166 -3.87 -26.80 -4.49
CA LEU A 166 -3.65 -25.56 -5.24
C LEU A 166 -4.92 -24.70 -5.33
N ALA A 167 -6.10 -25.31 -5.51
CA ALA A 167 -7.36 -24.57 -5.56
C ALA A 167 -7.72 -23.96 -4.19
N LEU A 168 -7.47 -24.66 -3.10
CA LEU A 168 -7.63 -24.13 -1.74
C LEU A 168 -6.60 -23.02 -1.44
N LYS A 169 -5.35 -23.20 -1.88
CA LYS A 169 -4.33 -22.16 -1.80
C LYS A 169 -4.72 -20.92 -2.58
N LEU A 170 -5.32 -21.08 -3.77
CA LEU A 170 -5.83 -19.97 -4.59
C LEU A 170 -6.89 -19.17 -3.83
N HIS A 171 -7.80 -19.84 -3.13
CA HIS A 171 -8.79 -19.19 -2.26
C HIS A 171 -8.09 -18.33 -1.17
N THR A 172 -7.10 -18.89 -0.47
CA THR A 172 -6.35 -18.15 0.56
C THR A 172 -5.62 -16.94 -0.04
N LEU A 173 -4.99 -17.09 -1.20
CA LEU A 173 -4.28 -15.99 -1.87
C LEU A 173 -5.25 -14.87 -2.27
N ARG A 174 -6.43 -15.21 -2.80
CA ARG A 174 -7.47 -14.22 -3.12
C ARG A 174 -7.92 -13.45 -1.88
N GLU A 175 -8.22 -14.14 -0.77
CA GLU A 175 -8.64 -13.47 0.47
C GLU A 175 -7.54 -12.53 0.96
N THR A 176 -6.28 -12.98 1.00
CA THR A 176 -5.14 -12.13 1.38
C THR A 176 -5.00 -10.92 0.45
N ARG A 177 -5.22 -11.07 -0.86
CA ARG A 177 -5.20 -9.95 -1.81
C ARG A 177 -6.27 -8.91 -1.50
N ILE A 178 -7.49 -9.36 -1.19
CA ILE A 178 -8.62 -8.49 -0.82
C ILE A 178 -8.35 -7.78 0.51
N GLU A 179 -7.82 -8.50 1.51
CA GLU A 179 -7.41 -7.91 2.79
C GLU A 179 -6.36 -6.82 2.59
N LEU A 180 -5.31 -7.09 1.80
CA LEU A 180 -4.26 -6.10 1.49
C LEU A 180 -4.78 -4.89 0.72
N ALA A 181 -5.85 -5.03 -0.07
CA ALA A 181 -6.49 -3.92 -0.76
C ALA A 181 -7.28 -3.02 0.20
N ALA A 182 -7.84 -3.59 1.25
CA ALA A 182 -8.60 -2.88 2.28
C ALA A 182 -7.73 -2.36 3.43
N ASP A 183 -6.58 -3.00 3.69
CA ASP A 183 -5.68 -2.67 4.80
C ASP A 183 -4.96 -1.34 4.56
N ARG A 184 -4.91 -0.51 5.59
CA ARG A 184 -4.26 0.80 5.59
C ARG A 184 -3.54 1.03 6.91
N THR A 185 -2.55 1.90 6.86
CA THR A 185 -1.93 2.38 8.09
C THR A 185 -2.95 3.16 8.93
N ASP A 186 -2.98 2.87 10.21
CA ASP A 186 -3.88 3.52 11.17
C ASP A 186 -3.74 5.05 11.12
N GLU A 187 -4.87 5.75 11.04
CA GLU A 187 -4.94 7.21 11.08
C GLU A 187 -4.18 7.82 12.25
N VAL A 188 -4.14 7.13 13.40
CA VAL A 188 -3.39 7.58 14.58
C VAL A 188 -1.89 7.62 14.30
N ARG A 189 -1.35 6.63 13.59
CA ARG A 189 0.08 6.61 13.21
C ARG A 189 0.42 7.76 12.28
N TRP A 190 -0.44 8.03 11.28
CA TRP A 190 -0.28 9.17 10.39
C TRP A 190 -0.37 10.50 11.12
N ALA A 191 -1.38 10.67 11.99
CA ALA A 191 -1.51 11.88 12.81
C ALA A 191 -0.27 12.10 13.68
N THR A 192 0.24 11.03 14.29
CA THR A 192 1.47 11.09 15.12
C THR A 192 2.67 11.52 14.28
N LEU A 193 2.86 10.99 13.07
CA LEU A 193 3.93 11.42 12.16
C LEU A 193 3.84 12.90 11.82
N LEU A 194 2.65 13.38 11.44
CA LEU A 194 2.45 14.79 11.10
C LEU A 194 2.74 15.70 12.29
N ILE A 195 2.25 15.35 13.49
CA ILE A 195 2.50 16.09 14.73
C ILE A 195 4.00 16.11 15.05
N LEU A 196 4.69 14.98 15.00
CA LEU A 196 6.13 14.91 15.25
C LEU A 196 6.93 15.74 14.25
N GLY A 197 6.53 15.76 13.00
CA GLY A 197 7.13 16.61 11.97
C GLY A 197 6.97 18.10 12.32
N LEU A 198 5.78 18.54 12.72
CA LEU A 198 5.52 19.92 13.16
C LEU A 198 6.30 20.27 14.44
N LEU A 199 6.37 19.36 15.40
CA LEU A 199 7.18 19.55 16.62
C LEU A 199 8.68 19.64 16.30
N THR A 200 9.15 18.90 15.31
CA THR A 200 10.54 19.01 14.84
C THR A 200 10.80 20.37 14.19
N GLN A 201 9.86 20.91 13.39
CA GLN A 201 9.97 22.29 12.88
C GLN A 201 10.03 23.31 14.02
N LEU A 202 9.17 23.15 15.02
CA LEU A 202 9.17 24.03 16.21
C LEU A 202 10.52 23.96 16.95
N ALA A 203 11.07 22.75 17.13
CA ALA A 203 12.37 22.58 17.76
C ALA A 203 13.52 23.23 16.93
N ILE A 204 13.50 23.11 15.61
CA ILE A 204 14.44 23.78 14.69
C ILE A 204 14.32 25.31 14.80
N ALA A 205 13.10 25.84 14.81
CA ALA A 205 12.85 27.26 14.95
C ALA A 205 13.38 27.79 16.28
N SER A 206 13.23 27.02 17.37
CA SER A 206 13.67 27.39 18.72
C SER A 206 15.19 27.45 18.87
N VAL A 207 15.94 26.70 18.07
CA VAL A 207 17.42 26.75 18.06
C VAL A 207 17.92 28.01 17.34
N HIS A 208 17.16 28.53 16.36
CA HIS A 208 17.58 29.65 15.50
C HIS A 208 16.81 30.95 15.80
N LEU A 209 16.51 31.24 17.07
CA LEU A 209 15.72 32.41 17.47
C LEU A 209 16.43 33.78 17.22
N GLU A 210 17.75 33.80 17.06
CA GLU A 210 18.53 35.02 16.88
C GLU A 210 18.90 35.33 15.44
N THR A 211 18.82 34.32 14.55
CA THR A 211 19.37 34.42 13.19
C THR A 211 18.32 34.08 12.15
N PRO A 212 17.71 35.08 11.46
CA PRO A 212 16.58 34.81 10.56
C PRO A 212 16.97 33.96 9.34
N ARG A 213 18.12 34.20 8.69
CA ARG A 213 18.54 33.46 7.51
C ARG A 213 18.83 31.98 7.77
N PRO A 214 19.60 31.60 8.80
CA PRO A 214 19.78 30.19 9.18
C PRO A 214 18.47 29.50 9.55
N GLN A 215 17.53 30.19 10.22
CA GLN A 215 16.23 29.64 10.55
C GLN A 215 15.43 29.28 9.29
N ILE A 216 15.33 30.20 8.30
CA ILE A 216 14.65 29.93 7.04
C ILE A 216 15.29 28.74 6.32
N ALA A 217 16.61 28.72 6.21
CA ALA A 217 17.32 27.63 5.54
C ALA A 217 17.06 26.27 6.22
N ALA A 218 17.17 26.20 7.54
CA ALA A 218 16.95 24.97 8.29
C ALA A 218 15.49 24.48 8.22
N LEU A 219 14.52 25.39 8.36
CA LEU A 219 13.08 25.06 8.22
C LEU A 219 12.75 24.59 6.79
N THR A 220 13.32 25.24 5.77
CA THR A 220 13.10 24.85 4.36
C THR A 220 13.65 23.46 4.09
N ILE A 221 14.92 23.18 4.47
CA ILE A 221 15.55 21.89 4.26
C ILE A 221 14.76 20.78 4.98
N PHE A 222 14.38 20.99 6.24
CA PHE A 222 13.60 20.01 6.98
C PHE A 222 12.22 19.79 6.34
N SER A 223 11.52 20.88 5.97
CA SER A 223 10.20 20.79 5.33
C SER A 223 10.26 19.96 4.05
N MET A 224 11.27 20.23 3.19
CA MET A 224 11.47 19.45 1.96
C MET A 224 11.72 17.97 2.26
N THR A 225 12.57 17.67 3.25
CA THR A 225 12.85 16.29 3.67
C THR A 225 11.60 15.59 4.19
N ALA A 226 10.81 16.26 5.03
CA ALA A 226 9.58 15.71 5.58
C ALA A 226 8.52 15.49 4.47
N ILE A 227 8.35 16.45 3.56
CA ILE A 227 7.41 16.33 2.43
C ILE A 227 7.79 15.15 1.53
N ILE A 228 9.07 15.00 1.19
CA ILE A 228 9.54 13.89 0.36
C ILE A 228 9.33 12.56 1.07
N GLY A 229 9.73 12.44 2.34
CA GLY A 229 9.60 11.19 3.09
C GLY A 229 8.15 10.77 3.33
N LEU A 230 7.33 11.68 3.85
CA LEU A 230 5.90 11.43 4.07
C LEU A 230 5.15 11.21 2.76
N GLY A 231 5.49 11.98 1.72
CA GLY A 231 4.87 11.86 0.41
C GLY A 231 5.16 10.51 -0.25
N LEU A 232 6.39 10.01 -0.17
CA LEU A 232 6.74 8.68 -0.68
C LEU A 232 5.92 7.60 0.01
N VAL A 233 5.85 7.62 1.34
CA VAL A 233 5.07 6.64 2.11
C VAL A 233 3.58 6.74 1.79
N ALA A 234 3.04 7.96 1.62
CA ALA A 234 1.63 8.16 1.29
C ALA A 234 1.27 7.65 -0.13
N ILE A 235 2.17 7.80 -1.09
CA ILE A 235 1.98 7.28 -2.46
C ILE A 235 1.90 5.76 -2.47
N GLU A 236 2.71 5.11 -1.65
CA GLU A 236 2.79 3.64 -1.58
C GLU A 236 1.79 3.02 -0.60
N GLU A 237 0.96 3.82 0.09
CA GLU A 237 -0.01 3.36 1.09
C GLU A 237 -1.01 2.34 0.53
N ARG A 238 -1.32 2.42 -0.77
CA ARG A 238 -2.30 1.57 -1.45
C ARG A 238 -1.63 0.73 -2.53
N PRO A 239 -1.34 -0.57 -2.26
CA PRO A 239 -0.59 -1.41 -3.19
C PRO A 239 -1.25 -1.61 -4.57
N PHE A 240 -2.57 -1.48 -4.67
CA PHE A 240 -3.32 -1.69 -5.91
C PHE A 240 -3.79 -0.40 -6.59
N SER A 241 -3.41 0.78 -6.06
CA SER A 241 -3.82 2.08 -6.61
C SER A 241 -2.68 2.79 -7.35
N PRO A 242 -2.95 3.47 -8.49
CA PRO A 242 -1.93 4.24 -9.18
C PRO A 242 -1.30 5.32 -8.27
N PRO A 243 -0.04 5.73 -8.51
CA PRO A 243 0.79 5.45 -9.70
C PRO A 243 1.72 4.24 -9.56
N LEU A 244 1.93 3.70 -8.37
CA LEU A 244 2.86 2.61 -8.08
C LEU A 244 2.15 1.28 -7.78
N ASP A 245 1.07 1.02 -8.52
CA ASP A 245 0.21 -0.12 -8.30
C ASP A 245 0.81 -1.47 -8.73
N VAL A 246 0.50 -2.50 -7.96
CA VAL A 246 0.73 -3.90 -8.33
C VAL A 246 -0.17 -4.25 -9.52
N LYS A 247 0.43 -4.76 -10.59
CA LYS A 247 -0.29 -5.07 -11.83
C LYS A 247 -0.91 -6.47 -11.80
N PRO A 248 -2.11 -6.66 -12.38
CA PRO A 248 -2.75 -7.97 -12.48
C PRO A 248 -2.12 -8.89 -13.55
N SER A 249 -0.97 -8.52 -14.12
CA SER A 249 -0.35 -9.24 -15.24
C SER A 249 -0.21 -10.75 -15.00
N PRO A 250 0.21 -11.27 -13.82
CA PRO A 250 0.31 -12.71 -13.62
C PRO A 250 -1.02 -13.45 -13.80
N ILE A 251 -2.14 -12.83 -13.40
CA ILE A 251 -3.48 -13.39 -13.61
C ILE A 251 -3.92 -13.18 -15.06
N GLY A 252 -3.54 -12.05 -15.67
CA GLY A 252 -3.80 -11.76 -17.09
C GLY A 252 -3.09 -12.71 -18.05
N ASP A 253 -1.90 -13.16 -17.69
CA ASP A 253 -1.14 -14.15 -18.46
C ASP A 253 -1.88 -15.49 -18.53
N VAL A 254 -2.57 -15.88 -17.46
CA VAL A 254 -3.43 -17.08 -17.45
C VAL A 254 -4.50 -17.03 -18.55
N VAL A 255 -5.15 -15.87 -18.72
CA VAL A 255 -6.19 -15.71 -19.76
C VAL A 255 -5.59 -15.80 -21.17
N ARG A 256 -4.33 -15.40 -21.35
CA ARG A 256 -3.65 -15.42 -22.65
C ARG A 256 -3.07 -16.79 -23.00
N GLU A 257 -2.47 -17.46 -22.02
CA GLU A 257 -1.66 -18.65 -22.23
C GLU A 257 -2.42 -19.96 -22.01
N VAL A 258 -3.43 -20.00 -21.13
CA VAL A 258 -4.28 -21.18 -20.98
C VAL A 258 -5.24 -21.26 -22.17
N PRO A 259 -5.17 -22.30 -23.01
CA PRO A 259 -6.05 -22.42 -24.18
C PRO A 259 -7.51 -22.53 -23.73
N PRO A 260 -8.46 -22.09 -24.57
CA PRO A 260 -9.86 -22.39 -24.34
C PRO A 260 -10.08 -23.90 -24.37
N GLY A 261 -10.99 -24.37 -23.55
CA GLY A 261 -11.35 -25.78 -23.47
C GLY A 261 -12.28 -26.22 -24.60
#